data_67c3c94a295221706affec3cd712ba2e
#
_entry.id   67c3c94a295221706affec3cd712ba2e
#
_cell.length_a   1.000
_cell.length_b   1.000
_cell.length_c   1.000
_cell.angle_alpha   90.00
_cell.angle_beta   90.00
_cell.angle_gamma   90.00
#
_symmetry.space_group_name_H-M   'P 1'
#
loop_
_entity.id
_entity.type
_entity.pdbx_description
1 polymer ?
#
loop_
_entity_poly.entity_id
_entity_poly.type
_entity_poly.pdbx_seq_one_letter_code
_entity_poly.pdbx_strand_id
1 'polypeptide(L)'
;MKVATPEPVNLGSVSRIAYFGPRGTFTEQAARALAPGEELIPVETVRQALTTVREGGADAACVPIENSVEGVVPATLDALSESTALVAVAEAILPIHFSVLTRHGGGEIRTVASHPHALAQVREWLEANLPGAHPVASSSTSAAAVGVLDGEFDAAVCAPVAAEHYDLEVLATEVADVGDAATRFLLVRPPGELPEPTGADRTSVVAAAVNRTGTLAELLTALADRGINLTRLDARPTRSNFGEYRFFIDFEGHVAEPRILDALTALRRHCRNLRFLGSHPRADGIRSTVEAGAGNDDFVEAAVWADAVRKGELA
;
A
#
# COMPACT_ATOMS: atom_id res chain seq x y z
N MET A 1 7.51 -15.26 6.95
CA MET A 1 7.67 -14.88 5.51
C MET A 1 8.93 -14.03 5.42
N LYS A 2 9.94 -14.39 4.63
CA LYS A 2 11.10 -13.52 4.44
C LYS A 2 10.63 -12.26 3.72
N VAL A 3 10.73 -11.12 4.37
CA VAL A 3 10.49 -9.82 3.74
C VAL A 3 11.63 -9.60 2.75
N ALA A 4 11.32 -9.64 1.46
CA ALA A 4 12.25 -9.16 0.46
C ALA A 4 12.22 -7.63 0.53
N THR A 5 13.34 -6.99 0.79
CA THR A 5 13.52 -5.58 0.50
C THR A 5 13.33 -5.42 -1.01
N PRO A 6 12.43 -4.56 -1.48
CA PRO A 6 12.27 -4.33 -2.91
C PRO A 6 13.60 -3.85 -3.49
N GLU A 7 13.96 -4.34 -4.68
CA GLU A 7 15.04 -3.72 -5.42
C GLU A 7 14.67 -2.25 -5.67
N PRO A 8 15.63 -1.30 -5.55
CA PRO A 8 15.35 0.10 -5.78
C PRO A 8 14.79 0.28 -7.20
N VAL A 9 13.55 0.73 -7.30
CA VAL A 9 12.93 1.02 -8.59
C VAL A 9 13.58 2.30 -9.12
N ASN A 10 14.00 2.29 -10.38
CA ASN A 10 14.44 3.51 -11.03
C ASN A 10 13.25 4.48 -11.15
N LEU A 11 13.20 5.46 -10.27
CA LEU A 11 12.11 6.41 -10.17
C LEU A 11 12.27 7.63 -11.10
N GLY A 12 13.33 7.65 -11.91
CA GLY A 12 13.65 8.79 -12.77
C GLY A 12 14.02 10.03 -11.96
N SER A 13 13.32 11.14 -12.20
CA SER A 13 13.57 12.43 -11.54
C SER A 13 12.83 12.64 -10.22
N VAL A 14 12.39 11.58 -9.53
CA VAL A 14 11.77 11.71 -8.20
C VAL A 14 12.86 12.10 -7.21
N SER A 15 12.71 13.24 -6.54
CA SER A 15 13.66 13.71 -5.54
C SER A 15 13.02 14.08 -4.20
N ARG A 16 11.69 14.31 -4.18
CA ARG A 16 10.95 14.69 -2.98
C ARG A 16 9.76 13.78 -2.78
N ILE A 17 9.67 13.16 -1.60
CA ILE A 17 8.63 12.18 -1.28
C ILE A 17 7.85 12.64 -0.08
N ALA A 18 6.56 12.95 -0.27
CA ALA A 18 5.63 13.18 0.82
C ALA A 18 5.26 11.84 1.47
N TYR A 19 5.18 11.79 2.78
CA TYR A 19 4.76 10.60 3.50
C TYR A 19 3.92 10.93 4.72
N PHE A 20 3.05 10.00 5.13
CA PHE A 20 2.27 10.14 6.36
C PHE A 20 3.21 10.06 7.57
N GLY A 21 3.49 11.26 8.15
CA GLY A 21 4.38 11.47 9.28
C GLY A 21 3.69 11.31 10.65
N PRO A 22 4.34 11.80 11.68
CA PRO A 22 5.63 12.51 11.71
C PRO A 22 6.83 11.62 11.37
N ARG A 23 8.08 12.10 11.61
CA ARG A 23 9.28 11.27 11.53
C ARG A 23 9.20 10.12 12.54
N GLY A 24 9.89 9.01 12.27
CA GLY A 24 9.88 7.83 13.13
C GLY A 24 8.67 6.90 12.92
N THR A 25 7.93 7.03 11.79
CA THR A 25 6.81 6.14 11.44
C THR A 25 7.24 4.99 10.53
N PHE A 26 6.43 3.92 10.49
CA PHE A 26 6.58 2.84 9.49
C PHE A 26 6.47 3.37 8.06
N THR A 27 5.68 4.43 7.84
CA THR A 27 5.57 5.05 6.51
C THR A 27 6.88 5.73 6.10
N GLU A 28 7.60 6.36 7.03
CA GLU A 28 8.95 6.87 6.75
C GLU A 28 9.91 5.74 6.40
N GLN A 29 9.89 4.66 7.17
CA GLN A 29 10.72 3.49 6.90
C GLN A 29 10.44 2.91 5.50
N ALA A 30 9.17 2.82 5.12
CA ALA A 30 8.77 2.40 3.77
C ALA A 30 9.27 3.39 2.69
N ALA A 31 9.14 4.69 2.92
CA ALA A 31 9.61 5.72 1.99
C ALA A 31 11.12 5.64 1.77
N ARG A 32 11.90 5.46 2.85
CA ARG A 32 13.36 5.25 2.77
C ARG A 32 13.74 3.99 2.00
N ALA A 33 12.98 2.91 2.18
CA ALA A 33 13.22 1.65 1.48
C ALA A 33 12.90 1.74 -0.02
N LEU A 34 11.80 2.44 -0.37
CA LEU A 34 11.34 2.61 -1.75
C LEU A 34 12.16 3.63 -2.54
N ALA A 35 12.71 4.64 -1.87
CA ALA A 35 13.45 5.73 -2.50
C ALA A 35 14.64 6.14 -1.61
N PRO A 36 15.70 5.33 -1.57
CA PRO A 36 16.85 5.60 -0.74
C PRO A 36 17.62 6.84 -1.22
N GLY A 37 17.89 7.74 -0.28
CA GLY A 37 18.65 8.97 -0.55
C GLY A 37 17.81 10.17 -0.95
N GLU A 38 16.50 10.02 -1.14
CA GLU A 38 15.61 11.10 -1.53
C GLU A 38 15.14 11.95 -0.32
N GLU A 39 14.73 13.18 -0.59
CA GLU A 39 14.19 14.08 0.43
C GLU A 39 12.80 13.61 0.88
N LEU A 40 12.62 13.37 2.19
CA LEU A 40 11.37 12.91 2.76
C LEU A 40 10.65 14.07 3.47
N ILE A 41 9.41 14.34 3.05
CA ILE A 41 8.55 15.42 3.54
C ILE A 41 7.42 14.81 4.39
N PRO A 42 7.49 14.92 5.73
CA PRO A 42 6.42 14.44 6.59
C PRO A 42 5.18 15.34 6.49
N VAL A 43 4.00 14.73 6.41
CA VAL A 43 2.72 15.43 6.42
C VAL A 43 1.74 14.78 7.40
N GLU A 44 0.70 15.50 7.81
CA GLU A 44 -0.17 15.09 8.91
C GLU A 44 -1.14 13.94 8.55
N THR A 45 -1.49 13.78 7.27
CA THR A 45 -2.47 12.77 6.84
C THR A 45 -2.07 12.13 5.51
N VAL A 46 -2.53 10.89 5.28
CA VAL A 46 -2.42 10.22 3.98
C VAL A 46 -3.00 11.07 2.84
N ARG A 47 -4.16 11.70 3.08
CA ARG A 47 -4.79 12.59 2.10
C ARG A 47 -3.87 13.75 1.74
N GLN A 48 -3.24 14.38 2.72
CA GLN A 48 -2.31 15.48 2.51
C GLN A 48 -1.09 15.03 1.71
N ALA A 49 -0.53 13.83 1.97
CA ALA A 49 0.59 13.30 1.18
C ALA A 49 0.24 13.22 -0.31
N LEU A 50 -0.93 12.67 -0.63
CA LEU A 50 -1.39 12.57 -2.02
C LEU A 50 -1.74 13.95 -2.63
N THR A 51 -2.28 14.87 -1.84
CA THR A 51 -2.58 16.25 -2.28
C THR A 51 -1.30 17.02 -2.58
N THR A 52 -0.29 16.91 -1.72
CA THR A 52 1.03 17.53 -1.92
C THR A 52 1.64 17.14 -3.28
N VAL A 53 1.51 15.86 -3.67
CA VAL A 53 1.95 15.40 -5.00
C VAL A 53 1.11 16.00 -6.13
N ARG A 54 -0.22 16.04 -5.98
CA ARG A 54 -1.12 16.62 -7.00
C ARG A 54 -0.87 18.10 -7.26
N GLU A 55 -0.44 18.81 -6.24
CA GLU A 55 -0.14 20.25 -6.27
C GLU A 55 1.32 20.54 -6.64
N GLY A 56 2.14 19.52 -6.88
CA GLY A 56 3.54 19.66 -7.25
C GLY A 56 4.49 20.02 -6.08
N GLY A 57 4.01 19.90 -4.84
CA GLY A 57 4.82 20.10 -3.64
C GLY A 57 5.79 18.94 -3.36
N ALA A 58 5.51 17.75 -3.90
CA ALA A 58 6.39 16.59 -3.91
C ALA A 58 6.26 15.84 -5.24
N ASP A 59 7.26 15.05 -5.59
CA ASP A 59 7.30 14.30 -6.85
C ASP A 59 6.57 12.95 -6.71
N ALA A 60 6.57 12.37 -5.51
CA ALA A 60 5.85 11.16 -5.17
C ALA A 60 5.35 11.19 -3.72
N ALA A 61 4.46 10.25 -3.38
CA ALA A 61 4.02 10.02 -2.01
C ALA A 61 4.13 8.55 -1.64
N CYS A 62 4.61 8.27 -0.43
CA CYS A 62 4.57 6.96 0.19
C CYS A 62 3.36 6.88 1.12
N VAL A 63 2.48 5.89 0.89
CA VAL A 63 1.24 5.70 1.65
C VAL A 63 0.98 4.24 1.98
N PRO A 64 0.46 3.92 3.18
CA PRO A 64 0.04 2.56 3.52
C PRO A 64 -1.25 2.22 2.75
N ILE A 65 -1.35 0.99 2.24
CA ILE A 65 -2.54 0.52 1.51
C ILE A 65 -3.26 -0.61 2.24
N GLU A 66 -2.52 -1.46 2.93
CA GLU A 66 -3.04 -2.66 3.56
C GLU A 66 -2.15 -3.09 4.73
N ASN A 67 -2.77 -3.54 5.81
CA ASN A 67 -2.12 -4.17 6.96
C ASN A 67 -2.68 -5.58 7.14
N SER A 68 -1.82 -6.56 7.45
CA SER A 68 -2.23 -7.96 7.56
C SER A 68 -3.18 -8.26 8.73
N VAL A 69 -3.22 -7.38 9.74
CA VAL A 69 -4.07 -7.52 10.93
C VAL A 69 -5.34 -6.68 10.79
N GLU A 70 -5.20 -5.40 10.40
CA GLU A 70 -6.30 -4.43 10.35
C GLU A 70 -7.03 -4.40 8.98
N GLY A 71 -6.44 -5.05 7.95
CA GLY A 71 -6.95 -5.01 6.59
C GLY A 71 -6.57 -3.74 5.84
N VAL A 72 -7.47 -3.28 4.96
CA VAL A 72 -7.20 -2.14 4.08
C VAL A 72 -7.14 -0.81 4.83
N VAL A 73 -6.41 0.15 4.26
CA VAL A 73 -6.36 1.52 4.76
C VAL A 73 -7.39 2.39 4.01
N PRO A 74 -8.58 2.64 4.60
CA PRO A 74 -9.67 3.32 3.90
C PRO A 74 -9.32 4.72 3.40
N ALA A 75 -8.52 5.45 4.17
CA ALA A 75 -8.09 6.81 3.83
C ALA A 75 -7.29 6.84 2.52
N THR A 76 -6.43 5.85 2.29
CA THR A 76 -5.64 5.72 1.05
C THR A 76 -6.54 5.38 -0.13
N LEU A 77 -7.43 4.39 0.01
CA LEU A 77 -8.36 4.00 -1.05
C LEU A 77 -9.25 5.17 -1.48
N ASP A 78 -9.85 5.85 -0.51
CA ASP A 78 -10.72 6.99 -0.77
C ASP A 78 -9.94 8.11 -1.50
N ALA A 79 -8.73 8.45 -1.03
CA ALA A 79 -7.93 9.51 -1.62
C ALA A 79 -7.37 9.17 -3.03
N LEU A 80 -7.02 7.90 -3.29
CA LEU A 80 -6.61 7.45 -4.63
C LEU A 80 -7.77 7.46 -5.65
N SER A 81 -9.02 7.33 -5.16
CA SER A 81 -10.20 7.38 -6.01
C SER A 81 -10.64 8.80 -6.39
N GLU A 82 -10.01 9.85 -5.88
CA GLU A 82 -10.34 11.25 -6.15
C GLU A 82 -9.93 11.71 -7.56
N SER A 83 -10.35 12.95 -7.93
CA SER A 83 -10.41 13.44 -9.31
C SER A 83 -9.10 13.38 -10.08
N THR A 84 -7.98 13.80 -9.50
CA THR A 84 -6.68 13.80 -10.20
C THR A 84 -6.00 12.44 -10.02
N ALA A 85 -5.70 11.80 -11.15
CA ALA A 85 -5.07 10.48 -11.15
C ALA A 85 -3.66 10.54 -10.56
N LEU A 86 -3.36 9.55 -9.72
CA LEU A 86 -2.02 9.17 -9.30
C LEU A 86 -1.84 7.69 -9.61
N VAL A 87 -0.61 7.28 -9.90
CA VAL A 87 -0.28 5.90 -10.24
C VAL A 87 0.79 5.36 -9.29
N ALA A 88 0.59 4.13 -8.83
CA ALA A 88 1.57 3.39 -8.06
C ALA A 88 2.67 2.89 -9.01
N VAL A 89 3.91 3.12 -8.62
CA VAL A 89 5.11 2.75 -9.39
C VAL A 89 6.02 1.78 -8.62
N ALA A 90 5.79 1.62 -7.33
CA ALA A 90 6.49 0.65 -6.49
C ALA A 90 5.65 0.29 -5.27
N GLU A 91 5.94 -0.86 -4.66
CA GLU A 91 5.40 -1.26 -3.37
C GLU A 91 6.49 -1.76 -2.44
N ALA A 92 6.27 -1.62 -1.13
CA ALA A 92 7.07 -2.26 -0.09
C ALA A 92 6.15 -3.00 0.87
N ILE A 93 6.59 -4.15 1.38
CA ILE A 93 5.94 -4.88 2.47
C ILE A 93 6.90 -4.87 3.64
N LEU A 94 6.55 -4.13 4.68
CA LEU A 94 7.36 -4.04 5.89
C LEU A 94 6.76 -4.89 7.01
N PRO A 95 7.57 -5.70 7.71
CA PRO A 95 7.17 -6.29 8.96
C PRO A 95 6.91 -5.19 9.99
N ILE A 96 5.89 -5.37 10.80
CA ILE A 96 5.54 -4.43 11.85
C ILE A 96 6.11 -4.94 13.16
N HIS A 97 7.22 -4.34 13.57
CA HIS A 97 7.87 -4.58 14.84
C HIS A 97 7.67 -3.37 15.74
N PHE A 98 7.30 -3.60 16.98
CA PHE A 98 7.16 -2.54 17.95
C PHE A 98 8.29 -2.58 18.97
N SER A 99 8.75 -1.39 19.38
CA SER A 99 9.64 -1.17 20.49
C SER A 99 8.97 -0.30 21.54
N VAL A 100 9.32 -0.50 22.80
CA VAL A 100 8.94 0.40 23.90
C VAL A 100 10.09 1.34 24.14
N LEU A 101 9.83 2.63 24.01
CA LEU A 101 10.81 3.70 24.24
C LEU A 101 10.44 4.49 25.49
N THR A 102 11.45 4.93 26.26
CA THR A 102 11.31 5.74 27.45
C THR A 102 12.39 6.83 27.50
N ARG A 103 12.27 7.79 28.39
CA ARG A 103 13.35 8.76 28.65
C ARG A 103 14.55 8.10 29.30
N HIS A 104 15.75 8.57 28.98
CA HIS A 104 16.99 8.13 29.63
C HIS A 104 16.91 8.32 31.15
N GLY A 105 17.23 7.27 31.90
CA GLY A 105 17.13 7.28 33.35
C GLY A 105 15.69 7.44 33.87
N GLY A 106 14.71 7.08 33.05
CA GLY A 106 13.29 7.15 33.41
C GLY A 106 12.96 6.35 34.67
N GLY A 107 11.96 6.83 35.43
CA GLY A 107 11.49 6.19 36.67
C GLY A 107 10.47 5.09 36.40
N GLU A 108 9.54 4.94 37.34
CA GLU A 108 8.41 4.03 37.23
C GLU A 108 7.53 4.40 36.03
N ILE A 109 7.21 3.41 35.19
CA ILE A 109 6.33 3.58 34.01
C ILE A 109 4.88 3.41 34.47
N ARG A 110 4.12 4.50 34.49
CA ARG A 110 2.70 4.53 34.83
C ARG A 110 1.81 4.71 33.62
N THR A 111 2.35 5.31 32.55
CA THR A 111 1.63 5.56 31.29
C THR A 111 2.43 5.05 30.10
N VAL A 112 1.74 4.33 29.19
CA VAL A 112 2.30 3.87 27.92
C VAL A 112 1.42 4.36 26.79
N ALA A 113 1.95 5.25 25.95
CA ALA A 113 1.21 5.84 24.86
C ALA A 113 1.49 5.16 23.52
N SER A 114 0.49 5.07 22.68
CA SER A 114 0.62 4.72 21.24
C SER A 114 -0.67 4.98 20.48
N HIS A 115 -0.63 4.72 19.15
CA HIS A 115 -1.86 4.64 18.37
C HIS A 115 -2.73 3.46 18.86
N PRO A 116 -4.07 3.60 18.92
CA PRO A 116 -4.96 2.53 19.44
C PRO A 116 -4.74 1.15 18.80
N HIS A 117 -4.48 1.09 17.48
CA HIS A 117 -4.19 -0.17 16.79
C HIS A 117 -2.86 -0.80 17.26
N ALA A 118 -1.84 0.00 17.55
CA ALA A 118 -0.59 -0.52 18.08
C ALA A 118 -0.75 -1.02 19.54
N LEU A 119 -1.51 -0.28 20.37
CA LEU A 119 -1.82 -0.72 21.73
C LEU A 119 -2.57 -2.06 21.75
N ALA A 120 -3.48 -2.27 20.79
CA ALA A 120 -4.19 -3.54 20.66
C ALA A 120 -3.27 -4.71 20.30
N GLN A 121 -2.19 -4.46 19.54
CA GLN A 121 -1.23 -5.47 19.08
C GLN A 121 -0.10 -5.79 20.08
N VAL A 122 -0.02 -5.05 21.20
CA VAL A 122 0.99 -5.23 22.25
C VAL A 122 0.36 -5.42 23.64
N ARG A 123 -0.95 -5.67 23.67
CA ARG A 123 -1.73 -5.72 24.92
C ARG A 123 -1.21 -6.79 25.87
N GLU A 124 -1.01 -8.00 25.39
CA GLU A 124 -0.55 -9.14 26.19
C GLU A 124 0.86 -8.91 26.74
N TRP A 125 1.73 -8.34 25.90
CA TRP A 125 3.08 -7.96 26.33
C TRP A 125 3.07 -6.90 27.43
N LEU A 126 2.24 -5.85 27.30
CA LEU A 126 2.10 -4.79 28.30
C LEU A 126 1.57 -5.34 29.64
N GLU A 127 0.53 -6.17 29.60
CA GLU A 127 -0.03 -6.80 30.80
C GLU A 127 1.00 -7.66 31.54
N ALA A 128 1.87 -8.36 30.81
CA ALA A 128 2.89 -9.23 31.38
C ALA A 128 4.12 -8.47 31.94
N ASN A 129 4.58 -7.42 31.24
CA ASN A 129 5.84 -6.75 31.53
C ASN A 129 5.70 -5.40 32.24
N LEU A 130 4.55 -4.72 32.05
CA LEU A 130 4.25 -3.41 32.65
C LEU A 130 2.83 -3.40 33.27
N PRO A 131 2.51 -4.32 34.20
CA PRO A 131 1.16 -4.51 34.71
C PRO A 131 0.55 -3.29 35.44
N GLY A 132 1.39 -2.35 35.87
CA GLY A 132 0.96 -1.10 36.51
C GLY A 132 0.77 0.09 35.56
N ALA A 133 1.10 -0.08 34.28
CA ALA A 133 1.03 1.01 33.31
C ALA A 133 -0.36 1.11 32.66
N HIS A 134 -0.82 2.36 32.48
CA HIS A 134 -2.08 2.64 31.79
C HIS A 134 -1.83 2.94 30.31
N PRO A 135 -2.45 2.20 29.37
CA PRO A 135 -2.39 2.52 27.96
C PRO A 135 -3.10 3.85 27.66
N VAL A 136 -2.43 4.75 26.91
CA VAL A 136 -2.96 6.06 26.51
C VAL A 136 -2.97 6.19 25.00
N ALA A 137 -4.12 6.56 24.44
CA ALA A 137 -4.24 6.75 22.99
C ALA A 137 -3.52 8.04 22.54
N SER A 138 -2.72 7.90 21.48
CA SER A 138 -2.08 9.01 20.74
C SER A 138 -2.48 8.98 19.27
N SER A 139 -2.31 10.10 18.58
CA SER A 139 -2.65 10.24 17.14
C SER A 139 -1.80 9.36 16.22
N SER A 140 -0.60 9.01 16.64
CA SER A 140 0.30 8.06 15.96
C SER A 140 1.29 7.44 16.95
N THR A 141 1.94 6.36 16.56
CA THR A 141 3.02 5.73 17.33
C THR A 141 4.19 6.68 17.57
N SER A 142 4.55 7.50 16.57
CA SER A 142 5.64 8.47 16.69
C SER A 142 5.23 9.71 17.48
N ALA A 143 3.96 10.16 17.41
CA ALA A 143 3.46 11.24 18.27
C ALA A 143 3.53 10.84 19.75
N ALA A 144 3.32 9.56 20.05
CA ALA A 144 3.53 9.04 21.41
C ALA A 144 4.99 9.16 21.86
N ALA A 145 5.96 8.88 20.97
CA ALA A 145 7.39 9.05 21.28
C ALA A 145 7.74 10.54 21.55
N VAL A 146 7.17 11.47 20.78
CA VAL A 146 7.31 12.91 21.04
C VAL A 146 6.73 13.27 22.40
N GLY A 147 5.53 12.78 22.75
CA GLY A 147 4.92 13.01 24.06
C GLY A 147 5.77 12.46 25.23
N VAL A 148 6.53 11.39 25.01
CA VAL A 148 7.51 10.90 26.02
C VAL A 148 8.66 11.89 26.19
N LEU A 149 9.20 12.47 25.11
CA LEU A 149 10.22 13.53 25.21
C LEU A 149 9.72 14.74 25.98
N ASP A 150 8.49 15.16 25.69
CA ASP A 150 7.84 16.33 26.31
C ASP A 150 7.38 16.05 27.76
N GLY A 151 7.49 14.81 28.24
CA GLY A 151 7.10 14.41 29.59
C GLY A 151 5.61 14.20 29.80
N GLU A 152 4.83 14.13 28.73
CA GLU A 152 3.38 13.83 28.79
C GLU A 152 3.11 12.37 29.15
N PHE A 153 4.01 11.47 28.70
CA PHE A 153 3.92 10.02 28.94
C PHE A 153 5.25 9.49 29.47
N ASP A 154 5.21 8.34 30.15
CA ASP A 154 6.41 7.69 30.67
C ASP A 154 7.10 6.82 29.63
N ALA A 155 6.31 6.13 28.79
CA ALA A 155 6.81 5.30 27.69
C ALA A 155 5.92 5.39 26.45
N ALA A 156 6.48 5.02 25.29
CA ALA A 156 5.76 4.93 24.03
C ALA A 156 6.02 3.58 23.35
N VAL A 157 4.97 2.99 22.77
CA VAL A 157 5.09 1.89 21.82
C VAL A 157 5.14 2.46 20.41
N CYS A 158 6.24 2.24 19.69
CA CYS A 158 6.45 2.83 18.37
C CYS A 158 7.31 1.94 17.45
N ALA A 159 7.46 2.37 16.20
CA ALA A 159 8.37 1.71 15.26
C ALA A 159 9.82 1.85 15.75
N PRO A 160 10.69 0.84 15.55
CA PRO A 160 12.10 0.92 15.95
C PRO A 160 12.83 2.15 15.41
N VAL A 161 12.51 2.60 14.21
CA VAL A 161 13.10 3.79 13.58
C VAL A 161 12.85 5.09 14.37
N ALA A 162 11.86 5.13 15.27
CA ALA A 162 11.63 6.27 16.13
C ALA A 162 12.82 6.54 17.08
N ALA A 163 13.53 5.50 17.52
CA ALA A 163 14.73 5.64 18.34
C ALA A 163 15.91 6.30 17.61
N GLU A 164 15.91 6.32 16.27
CA GLU A 164 16.94 7.03 15.48
C GLU A 164 16.70 8.54 15.45
N HIS A 165 15.45 8.97 15.63
CA HIS A 165 15.05 10.37 15.52
C HIS A 165 14.91 11.08 16.88
N TYR A 166 14.55 10.31 17.90
CA TYR A 166 14.24 10.83 19.21
C TYR A 166 15.26 10.32 20.21
N ASP A 167 15.75 11.22 21.07
CA ASP A 167 16.70 10.89 22.13
C ASP A 167 15.98 10.15 23.28
N LEU A 168 15.62 8.90 23.00
CA LEU A 168 14.90 8.01 23.91
C LEU A 168 15.66 6.69 24.07
N GLU A 169 15.55 6.10 25.25
CA GLU A 169 16.10 4.79 25.57
C GLU A 169 15.15 3.67 25.10
N VAL A 170 15.68 2.64 24.45
CA VAL A 170 14.93 1.44 24.08
C VAL A 170 14.79 0.53 25.29
N LEU A 171 13.60 0.46 25.88
CA LEU A 171 13.32 -0.43 27.02
C LEU A 171 13.14 -1.88 26.56
N ALA A 172 12.43 -2.10 25.46
CA ALA A 172 12.18 -3.44 24.90
C ALA A 172 11.97 -3.35 23.38
N THR A 173 12.30 -4.45 22.70
CA THR A 173 12.05 -4.63 21.26
C THR A 173 11.18 -5.86 21.04
N GLU A 174 10.61 -5.99 19.83
CA GLU A 174 9.78 -7.15 19.43
C GLU A 174 8.62 -7.42 20.39
N VAL A 175 7.92 -6.36 20.79
CA VAL A 175 6.87 -6.42 21.80
C VAL A 175 5.47 -6.73 21.23
N ALA A 176 5.37 -7.05 19.94
CA ALA A 176 4.08 -7.40 19.31
C ALA A 176 3.59 -8.78 19.79
N ASP A 177 2.30 -8.87 20.11
CA ASP A 177 1.65 -10.11 20.50
C ASP A 177 1.55 -11.11 19.31
N VAL A 178 1.49 -10.58 18.08
CA VAL A 178 1.49 -11.35 16.82
C VAL A 178 2.74 -10.98 16.02
N GLY A 179 3.66 -11.92 15.87
CA GLY A 179 4.99 -11.69 15.28
C GLY A 179 5.04 -11.52 13.76
N ASP A 180 3.95 -11.84 13.02
CA ASP A 180 3.94 -11.84 11.56
C ASP A 180 3.12 -10.69 10.94
N ALA A 181 2.84 -9.64 11.72
CA ALA A 181 2.15 -8.47 11.22
C ALA A 181 3.01 -7.74 10.17
N ALA A 182 2.39 -7.39 9.02
CA ALA A 182 3.05 -6.67 7.95
C ALA A 182 2.13 -5.59 7.37
N THR A 183 2.72 -4.50 6.90
CA THR A 183 1.99 -3.44 6.18
C THR A 183 2.57 -3.28 4.79
N ARG A 184 1.69 -3.24 3.79
CA ARG A 184 2.02 -2.91 2.41
C ARG A 184 1.87 -1.41 2.20
N PHE A 185 2.92 -0.82 1.60
CA PHE A 185 2.99 0.59 1.24
C PHE A 185 3.12 0.72 -0.26
N LEU A 186 2.59 1.79 -0.82
CA LEU A 186 2.73 2.17 -2.21
C LEU A 186 3.52 3.47 -2.33
N LEU A 187 4.38 3.53 -3.34
CA LEU A 187 4.93 4.77 -3.85
C LEU A 187 4.08 5.20 -5.04
N VAL A 188 3.45 6.35 -4.94
CA VAL A 188 2.54 6.87 -5.96
C VAL A 188 3.02 8.22 -6.47
N ARG A 189 2.86 8.46 -7.79
CA ARG A 189 3.24 9.72 -8.45
C ARG A 189 2.20 10.14 -9.50
N PRO A 190 2.30 11.33 -10.08
CA PRO A 190 1.52 11.68 -11.27
C PRO A 190 1.72 10.68 -12.40
N PRO A 191 0.71 10.48 -13.29
CA PRO A 191 0.85 9.61 -14.45
C PRO A 191 2.08 9.97 -15.31
N GLY A 192 2.78 8.96 -15.76
CA GLY A 192 3.98 9.06 -16.57
C GLY A 192 4.46 7.66 -16.98
N GLU A 193 5.72 7.52 -17.33
CA GLU A 193 6.34 6.26 -17.67
C GLU A 193 6.22 5.27 -16.50
N LEU A 194 5.80 4.05 -16.78
CA LEU A 194 5.68 2.98 -15.78
C LEU A 194 7.00 2.24 -15.64
N PRO A 195 7.25 1.56 -14.51
CA PRO A 195 8.37 0.64 -14.38
C PRO A 195 8.32 -0.44 -15.46
N GLU A 196 9.50 -0.94 -15.86
CA GLU A 196 9.60 -2.07 -16.76
C GLU A 196 9.03 -3.36 -16.15
N PRO A 197 8.41 -4.25 -16.95
CA PRO A 197 7.88 -5.49 -16.43
C PRO A 197 8.98 -6.43 -15.94
N THR A 198 8.78 -7.06 -14.79
CA THR A 198 9.72 -8.01 -14.18
C THR A 198 9.28 -9.46 -14.28
N GLY A 199 8.02 -9.71 -14.64
CA GLY A 199 7.36 -11.00 -14.59
C GLY A 199 6.86 -11.37 -13.18
N ALA A 200 7.14 -10.52 -12.19
CA ALA A 200 6.58 -10.57 -10.84
C ALA A 200 5.94 -9.21 -10.54
N ASP A 201 4.86 -8.91 -11.26
CA ASP A 201 4.26 -7.58 -11.27
C ASP A 201 2.82 -7.61 -10.75
N ARG A 202 2.35 -6.46 -10.31
CA ARG A 202 0.98 -6.22 -9.86
C ARG A 202 0.39 -5.05 -10.59
N THR A 203 -0.83 -5.24 -11.09
CA THR A 203 -1.66 -4.16 -11.66
C THR A 203 -2.82 -3.86 -10.72
N SER A 204 -3.08 -2.58 -10.50
CA SER A 204 -4.16 -2.09 -9.63
C SER A 204 -5.12 -1.20 -10.40
N VAL A 205 -6.43 -1.38 -10.15
CA VAL A 205 -7.49 -0.56 -10.74
C VAL A 205 -8.58 -0.23 -9.74
N VAL A 206 -9.35 0.84 -10.04
CA VAL A 206 -10.63 1.14 -9.38
C VAL A 206 -11.74 1.02 -10.41
N ALA A 207 -12.64 0.07 -10.21
CA ALA A 207 -13.79 -0.18 -11.06
C ALA A 207 -15.07 0.41 -10.43
N ALA A 208 -15.63 1.45 -11.02
CA ALA A 208 -16.96 1.95 -10.68
C ALA A 208 -17.99 1.22 -11.56
N ALA A 209 -18.61 0.21 -10.99
CA ALA A 209 -19.53 -0.65 -11.72
C ALA A 209 -20.99 -0.19 -11.57
N VAL A 210 -21.84 -0.58 -12.52
CA VAL A 210 -23.29 -0.36 -12.43
C VAL A 210 -23.85 -1.27 -11.34
N ASN A 211 -24.67 -0.71 -10.45
CA ASN A 211 -25.34 -1.52 -9.43
C ASN A 211 -26.46 -2.37 -10.06
N ARG A 212 -26.15 -3.59 -10.43
CA ARG A 212 -27.09 -4.62 -10.92
C ARG A 212 -26.60 -6.01 -10.55
N THR A 213 -27.52 -6.97 -10.61
CA THR A 213 -27.20 -8.38 -10.37
C THR A 213 -26.10 -8.85 -11.33
N GLY A 214 -25.08 -9.54 -10.77
CA GLY A 214 -23.99 -10.17 -11.54
C GLY A 214 -22.83 -9.25 -11.88
N THR A 215 -22.89 -7.92 -11.65
CA THR A 215 -21.82 -7.00 -12.07
C THR A 215 -20.44 -7.37 -11.51
N LEU A 216 -20.34 -7.67 -10.22
CA LEU A 216 -19.06 -8.07 -9.65
C LEU A 216 -18.56 -9.40 -10.26
N ALA A 217 -19.47 -10.36 -10.46
CA ALA A 217 -19.10 -11.64 -11.09
C ALA A 217 -18.55 -11.43 -12.51
N GLU A 218 -19.13 -10.53 -13.31
CA GLU A 218 -18.63 -10.20 -14.66
C GLU A 218 -17.23 -9.60 -14.61
N LEU A 219 -16.92 -8.73 -13.63
CA LEU A 219 -15.56 -8.19 -13.46
C LEU A 219 -14.56 -9.27 -13.12
N LEU A 220 -14.92 -10.19 -12.21
CA LEU A 220 -14.05 -11.29 -11.81
C LEU A 220 -13.87 -12.31 -12.95
N THR A 221 -14.94 -12.62 -13.69
CA THR A 221 -14.87 -13.49 -14.87
C THR A 221 -13.96 -12.91 -15.95
N ALA A 222 -13.98 -11.58 -16.15
CA ALA A 222 -13.10 -10.93 -17.13
C ALA A 222 -11.61 -11.15 -16.81
N LEU A 223 -11.23 -11.31 -15.55
CA LEU A 223 -9.86 -11.68 -15.14
C LEU A 223 -9.64 -13.20 -15.25
N ALA A 224 -10.58 -13.97 -14.73
CA ALA A 224 -10.47 -15.44 -14.69
C ALA A 224 -10.36 -16.07 -16.08
N ASP A 225 -11.14 -15.60 -17.07
CA ASP A 225 -11.08 -16.08 -18.47
C ASP A 225 -9.72 -15.86 -19.14
N ARG A 226 -8.87 -15.02 -18.53
CA ARG A 226 -7.52 -14.71 -19.01
C ARG A 226 -6.43 -15.32 -18.12
N GLY A 227 -6.80 -16.24 -17.23
CA GLY A 227 -5.86 -16.87 -16.30
C GLY A 227 -5.16 -15.85 -15.37
N ILE A 228 -5.82 -14.74 -15.04
CA ILE A 228 -5.26 -13.69 -14.20
C ILE A 228 -5.69 -13.91 -12.75
N ASN A 229 -4.71 -14.10 -11.87
CA ASN A 229 -4.95 -14.26 -10.44
C ASN A 229 -5.25 -12.92 -9.77
N LEU A 230 -6.37 -12.87 -9.06
CA LEU A 230 -6.77 -11.75 -8.22
C LEU A 230 -6.01 -11.81 -6.89
N THR A 231 -5.35 -10.74 -6.50
CA THR A 231 -4.58 -10.68 -5.25
C THR A 231 -5.25 -9.85 -4.17
N ARG A 232 -6.15 -8.90 -4.53
CA ARG A 232 -6.93 -8.11 -3.57
C ARG A 232 -8.23 -7.62 -4.20
N LEU A 233 -9.29 -7.61 -3.41
CA LEU A 233 -10.60 -7.03 -3.77
C LEU A 233 -11.21 -6.32 -2.57
N ASP A 234 -11.45 -5.02 -2.72
CA ASP A 234 -12.13 -4.21 -1.70
C ASP A 234 -13.29 -3.44 -2.31
N ALA A 235 -14.41 -3.42 -1.62
CA ALA A 235 -15.59 -2.65 -2.01
C ALA A 235 -15.74 -1.41 -1.12
N ARG A 236 -15.82 -0.23 -1.75
CA ARG A 236 -16.04 1.04 -1.04
C ARG A 236 -17.27 1.77 -1.61
N PRO A 237 -18.17 2.30 -0.76
CA PRO A 237 -19.28 3.10 -1.24
C PRO A 237 -18.76 4.37 -1.93
N THR A 238 -19.46 4.80 -3.00
CA THR A 238 -19.08 6.01 -3.74
C THR A 238 -19.33 7.30 -2.97
N ARG A 239 -20.14 7.25 -1.91
CA ARG A 239 -20.65 8.38 -1.12
C ARG A 239 -21.51 9.39 -1.91
N SER A 240 -21.63 9.23 -3.22
CA SER A 240 -22.49 10.05 -4.07
C SER A 240 -23.93 9.53 -4.14
N ASN A 241 -24.09 8.20 -4.22
CA ASN A 241 -25.39 7.54 -4.25
C ASN A 241 -25.38 6.31 -3.35
N PHE A 242 -26.49 6.09 -2.63
CA PHE A 242 -26.66 4.90 -1.82
C PHE A 242 -26.74 3.66 -2.71
N GLY A 243 -25.96 2.62 -2.35
CA GLY A 243 -25.92 1.37 -3.10
C GLY A 243 -24.94 1.34 -4.28
N GLU A 244 -24.23 2.44 -4.58
CA GLU A 244 -23.15 2.45 -5.57
C GLU A 244 -21.78 2.18 -4.89
N TYR A 245 -21.01 1.29 -5.52
CA TYR A 245 -19.70 0.86 -5.00
C TYR A 245 -18.61 1.07 -6.03
N ARG A 246 -17.41 1.33 -5.53
CA ARG A 246 -16.14 1.21 -6.26
C ARG A 246 -15.42 -0.03 -5.76
N PHE A 247 -14.95 -0.85 -6.71
CA PHE A 247 -14.15 -2.02 -6.43
C PHE A 247 -12.69 -1.68 -6.69
N PHE A 248 -11.87 -1.80 -5.64
CA PHE A 248 -10.42 -1.72 -5.75
C PHE A 248 -9.92 -3.13 -5.99
N ILE A 249 -9.27 -3.33 -7.10
CA ILE A 249 -8.88 -4.65 -7.60
C ILE A 249 -7.38 -4.63 -7.87
N ASP A 250 -6.63 -5.51 -7.19
CA ASP A 250 -5.24 -5.80 -7.51
C ASP A 250 -5.15 -7.21 -8.09
N PHE A 251 -4.38 -7.36 -9.16
CA PHE A 251 -4.16 -8.64 -9.82
C PHE A 251 -2.73 -8.76 -10.35
N GLU A 252 -2.30 -9.99 -10.60
CA GLU A 252 -0.96 -10.31 -11.07
C GLU A 252 -0.79 -9.95 -12.55
N GLY A 253 0.41 -9.50 -12.88
CA GLY A 253 0.87 -9.14 -14.21
C GLY A 253 1.04 -7.65 -14.43
N HIS A 254 1.76 -7.30 -15.49
CA HIS A 254 2.09 -5.92 -15.86
C HIS A 254 1.23 -5.45 -17.06
N VAL A 255 0.87 -4.17 -17.08
CA VAL A 255 0.04 -3.59 -18.17
C VAL A 255 0.69 -3.69 -19.56
N ALA A 256 2.00 -3.84 -19.65
CA ALA A 256 2.71 -4.09 -20.91
C ALA A 256 2.46 -5.51 -21.46
N GLU A 257 1.92 -6.43 -20.66
CA GLU A 257 1.58 -7.76 -21.11
C GLU A 257 0.28 -7.75 -21.92
N PRO A 258 0.24 -8.35 -23.12
CA PRO A 258 -0.95 -8.40 -23.97
C PRO A 258 -2.18 -8.95 -23.25
N ARG A 259 -2.02 -9.99 -22.45
CA ARG A 259 -3.04 -10.60 -21.60
C ARG A 259 -3.67 -9.60 -20.62
N ILE A 260 -2.84 -8.81 -19.95
CA ILE A 260 -3.27 -7.81 -18.96
C ILE A 260 -3.97 -6.65 -19.65
N LEU A 261 -3.45 -6.19 -20.78
CA LEU A 261 -4.08 -5.12 -21.55
C LEU A 261 -5.46 -5.52 -22.08
N ASP A 262 -5.63 -6.78 -22.53
CA ASP A 262 -6.93 -7.30 -22.96
C ASP A 262 -7.92 -7.40 -21.79
N ALA A 263 -7.45 -7.81 -20.59
CA ALA A 263 -8.26 -7.80 -19.39
C ALA A 263 -8.73 -6.38 -19.01
N LEU A 264 -7.84 -5.40 -19.04
CA LEU A 264 -8.19 -3.99 -18.77
C LEU A 264 -9.23 -3.48 -19.78
N THR A 265 -9.09 -3.87 -21.05
CA THR A 265 -10.04 -3.52 -22.11
C THR A 265 -11.42 -4.16 -21.85
N ALA A 266 -11.45 -5.41 -21.39
CA ALA A 266 -12.69 -6.07 -20.99
C ALA A 266 -13.34 -5.38 -19.77
N LEU A 267 -12.57 -5.16 -18.70
CA LEU A 267 -13.03 -4.44 -17.51
C LEU A 267 -13.61 -3.06 -17.84
N ARG A 268 -12.94 -2.32 -18.74
CA ARG A 268 -13.38 -0.98 -19.16
C ARG A 268 -14.77 -0.99 -19.80
N ARG A 269 -15.13 -2.04 -20.54
CA ARG A 269 -16.46 -2.21 -21.15
C ARG A 269 -17.55 -2.51 -20.13
N HIS A 270 -17.23 -3.18 -19.04
CA HIS A 270 -18.19 -3.54 -17.97
C HIS A 270 -18.37 -2.45 -16.91
N CYS A 271 -17.51 -1.42 -16.87
CA CYS A 271 -17.52 -0.36 -15.88
C CYS A 271 -18.09 0.94 -16.42
N ARG A 272 -18.79 1.71 -15.59
CA ARG A 272 -19.07 3.13 -15.88
C ARG A 272 -17.79 3.93 -15.96
N ASN A 273 -16.87 3.66 -15.02
CA ASN A 273 -15.55 4.23 -14.99
C ASN A 273 -14.56 3.17 -14.48
N LEU A 274 -13.45 3.02 -15.18
CA LEU A 274 -12.32 2.23 -14.77
C LEU A 274 -11.13 3.18 -14.66
N ARG A 275 -10.55 3.26 -13.46
CA ARG A 275 -9.35 4.04 -13.21
C ARG A 275 -8.17 3.08 -13.03
N PHE A 276 -7.14 3.27 -13.81
CA PHE A 276 -5.86 2.61 -13.63
C PHE A 276 -5.11 3.28 -12.48
N LEU A 277 -4.64 2.48 -11.51
CA LEU A 277 -3.88 2.93 -10.36
C LEU A 277 -2.40 2.61 -10.44
N GLY A 278 -1.95 1.86 -11.45
CA GLY A 278 -0.55 1.54 -11.69
C GLY A 278 -0.30 0.07 -11.98
N SER A 279 0.87 -0.18 -12.55
CA SER A 279 1.52 -1.49 -12.68
C SER A 279 2.95 -1.35 -12.20
N HIS A 280 3.39 -2.25 -11.34
CA HIS A 280 4.70 -2.17 -10.70
C HIS A 280 5.18 -3.54 -10.22
N PRO A 281 6.50 -3.72 -10.02
CA PRO A 281 7.04 -4.93 -9.41
C PRO A 281 6.43 -5.22 -8.04
N ARG A 282 6.17 -6.49 -7.76
CA ARG A 282 5.72 -6.97 -6.46
C ARG A 282 6.88 -7.02 -5.48
N ALA A 283 6.66 -6.53 -4.25
CA ALA A 283 7.67 -6.56 -3.19
C ALA A 283 8.08 -7.99 -2.78
N ASP A 284 7.18 -8.98 -2.94
CA ASP A 284 7.45 -10.38 -2.64
C ASP A 284 8.23 -11.12 -3.74
N GLY A 285 8.37 -10.51 -4.93
CA GLY A 285 9.07 -11.08 -6.08
C GLY A 285 8.45 -12.37 -6.64
N ILE A 286 7.23 -12.70 -6.24
CA ILE A 286 6.56 -13.94 -6.67
C ILE A 286 6.06 -13.76 -8.11
N ARG A 287 6.60 -14.57 -9.01
CA ARG A 287 6.18 -14.59 -10.42
C ARG A 287 4.80 -15.20 -10.59
N SER A 288 4.03 -14.63 -11.50
CA SER A 288 2.73 -15.17 -11.88
C SER A 288 2.88 -16.55 -12.54
N THR A 289 2.02 -17.48 -12.15
CA THR A 289 1.89 -18.76 -12.86
C THR A 289 0.74 -18.63 -13.86
N VAL A 290 1.01 -18.89 -15.13
CA VAL A 290 0.03 -18.77 -16.21
C VAL A 290 -0.29 -20.15 -16.75
N GLU A 291 -1.57 -20.48 -16.88
CA GLU A 291 -2.04 -21.74 -17.45
C GLU A 291 -1.83 -21.77 -18.97
N ALA A 292 -1.76 -22.96 -19.54
CA ALA A 292 -1.66 -23.14 -20.99
C ALA A 292 -2.89 -22.54 -21.71
N GLY A 293 -2.66 -21.81 -22.78
CA GLY A 293 -3.70 -21.09 -23.52
C GLY A 293 -4.08 -19.72 -22.96
N ALA A 294 -3.44 -19.29 -21.84
CA ALA A 294 -3.61 -17.96 -21.25
C ALA A 294 -2.29 -17.16 -21.20
N GLY A 295 -1.26 -17.61 -21.90
CA GLY A 295 0.04 -16.92 -21.99
C GLY A 295 -0.02 -15.67 -22.86
N ASN A 296 0.97 -14.79 -22.71
CA ASN A 296 1.05 -13.57 -23.52
C ASN A 296 1.16 -13.88 -25.02
N ASP A 297 1.86 -14.96 -25.39
CA ASP A 297 2.02 -15.39 -26.79
C ASP A 297 0.68 -15.83 -27.40
N ASP A 298 -0.20 -16.52 -26.64
CA ASP A 298 -1.53 -16.89 -27.09
C ASP A 298 -2.38 -15.67 -27.47
N PHE A 299 -2.27 -14.59 -26.68
CA PHE A 299 -2.96 -13.31 -26.96
C PHE A 299 -2.38 -12.59 -28.17
N VAL A 300 -1.05 -12.63 -28.36
CA VAL A 300 -0.39 -12.06 -29.55
C VAL A 300 -0.81 -12.82 -30.82
N GLU A 301 -0.76 -14.13 -30.81
CA GLU A 301 -1.17 -14.97 -31.93
C GLU A 301 -2.63 -14.78 -32.31
N ALA A 302 -3.52 -14.72 -31.29
CA ALA A 302 -4.93 -14.45 -31.51
C ALA A 302 -5.18 -13.06 -32.14
N ALA A 303 -4.43 -12.03 -31.70
CA ALA A 303 -4.52 -10.69 -32.27
C ALA A 303 -4.03 -10.64 -33.72
N VAL A 304 -2.91 -11.31 -34.03
CA VAL A 304 -2.36 -11.42 -35.38
C VAL A 304 -3.36 -12.14 -36.32
N TRP A 305 -3.93 -13.24 -35.86
CA TRP A 305 -4.94 -13.98 -36.62
C TRP A 305 -6.19 -13.11 -36.87
N ALA A 306 -6.70 -12.40 -35.84
CA ALA A 306 -7.86 -11.52 -36.00
C ALA A 306 -7.60 -10.39 -37.02
N ASP A 307 -6.38 -9.83 -37.05
CA ASP A 307 -5.99 -8.81 -38.03
C ASP A 307 -5.90 -9.38 -39.46
N ALA A 308 -5.39 -10.59 -39.65
CA ALA A 308 -5.38 -11.31 -40.93
C ALA A 308 -6.82 -11.56 -41.45
N VAL A 309 -7.70 -12.05 -40.56
CA VAL A 309 -9.14 -12.22 -40.89
C VAL A 309 -9.76 -10.91 -41.34
N ARG A 310 -9.50 -9.81 -40.61
CA ARG A 310 -10.01 -8.49 -40.98
C ARG A 310 -9.56 -8.01 -42.35
N LYS A 311 -8.35 -8.38 -42.77
CA LYS A 311 -7.77 -8.08 -44.09
C LYS A 311 -8.23 -9.04 -45.19
N GLY A 312 -8.95 -10.11 -44.84
CA GLY A 312 -9.35 -11.16 -45.79
C GLY A 312 -8.23 -12.16 -46.11
N GLU A 313 -7.15 -12.13 -45.33
CA GLU A 313 -6.03 -13.06 -45.44
C GLU A 313 -6.37 -14.31 -44.63
N LEU A 314 -7.22 -15.17 -45.19
CA LEU A 314 -7.57 -16.48 -44.59
C LEU A 314 -6.41 -17.47 -44.79
N ALA A 315 -5.77 -17.86 -43.73
CA ALA A 315 -4.79 -18.95 -43.72
C ALA A 315 -5.48 -20.31 -43.61
#